data_fc376008de83c556f07c4c23c7852085
#
_entry.id   fc376008de83c556f07c4c23c7852085
#
_cell.length_a   1.000
_cell.length_b   1.000
_cell.length_c   1.000
_cell.angle_alpha   90.00
_cell.angle_beta   90.00
_cell.angle_gamma   90.00
#
_symmetry.space_group_name_H-M   'P 1'
#
loop_
_entity.id
_entity.type
_entity.pdbx_description
1 polymer ?
#
loop_
_entity_poly.entity_id
_entity_poly.type
_entity_poly.pdbx_seq_one_letter_code
_entity_poly.pdbx_strand_id
1 'polypeptide(L)'
;VDFWQPRLYVNNKHLDDVQVLFADTLYLQTVGLQVLKGDPHDLINGNNAFLSQSKAHELFGDEDPIGKEISVEKEFNVTVRGVYQDVPGNTILPHNVLLSLEAFEWRYGRGTWKQNNIYYILFRLKHAEDVSIMNQGIQKAVEQFMDTRLGDTEYLEFSVMALPDVYLSY
;
A
#
# COMPACT_ATOMS: atom_id res chain seq x y z
N VAL A 1 2.51 -5.05 -13.07
CA VAL A 1 2.75 -5.92 -11.92
C VAL A 1 1.39 -6.32 -11.37
N ASP A 2 1.05 -7.59 -11.49
CA ASP A 2 -0.17 -8.12 -10.89
C ASP A 2 0.04 -8.14 -9.37
N PHE A 3 -0.50 -7.11 -8.71
CA PHE A 3 -0.63 -7.14 -7.28
C PHE A 3 -1.64 -8.23 -6.93
N TRP A 4 -1.36 -8.99 -5.90
CA TRP A 4 -2.36 -9.86 -5.33
C TRP A 4 -3.57 -9.03 -4.93
N GLN A 5 -4.69 -9.33 -5.56
CA GLN A 5 -5.98 -8.75 -5.25
C GLN A 5 -6.82 -9.81 -4.55
N PRO A 6 -6.84 -9.82 -3.21
CA PRO A 6 -7.60 -10.80 -2.47
C PRO A 6 -9.10 -10.60 -2.68
N ARG A 7 -9.82 -11.71 -2.71
CA ARG A 7 -11.28 -11.67 -2.70
C ARG A 7 -11.78 -11.29 -1.31
N LEU A 8 -12.61 -10.26 -1.26
CA LEU A 8 -13.19 -9.78 -0.02
C LEU A 8 -14.68 -10.15 0.05
N TYR A 9 -15.16 -10.39 1.27
CA TYR A 9 -16.55 -10.77 1.52
C TYR A 9 -17.10 -10.02 2.74
N VAL A 10 -18.35 -9.56 2.64
CA VAL A 10 -19.12 -9.06 3.78
C VAL A 10 -20.39 -9.90 3.86
N ASN A 11 -20.73 -10.44 5.03
CA ASN A 11 -21.88 -11.32 5.24
C ASN A 11 -21.93 -12.50 4.24
N ASN A 12 -20.78 -13.11 3.95
CA ASN A 12 -20.60 -14.17 2.94
C ASN A 12 -20.84 -13.77 1.48
N LYS A 13 -21.19 -12.51 1.20
CA LYS A 13 -21.33 -12.00 -0.16
C LYS A 13 -19.99 -11.50 -0.66
N HIS A 14 -19.57 -11.94 -1.85
CA HIS A 14 -18.37 -11.43 -2.53
C HIS A 14 -18.53 -9.94 -2.84
N LEU A 15 -17.47 -9.18 -2.67
CA LEU A 15 -17.43 -7.77 -3.01
C LEU A 15 -16.88 -7.60 -4.42
N ASP A 16 -17.64 -6.94 -5.26
CA ASP A 16 -17.21 -6.56 -6.60
C ASP A 16 -16.45 -5.20 -6.55
N ASP A 17 -15.72 -4.87 -7.60
CA ASP A 17 -15.01 -3.60 -7.78
C ASP A 17 -14.12 -3.22 -6.58
N VAL A 18 -13.45 -4.21 -6.01
CA VAL A 18 -12.49 -4.02 -4.94
C VAL A 18 -11.08 -3.88 -5.51
N GLN A 19 -10.39 -2.83 -5.09
CA GLN A 19 -8.98 -2.60 -5.36
C GLN A 19 -8.26 -2.51 -4.01
N VAL A 20 -7.53 -3.57 -3.68
CA VAL A 20 -6.80 -3.64 -2.41
C VAL A 20 -5.38 -3.12 -2.58
N LEU A 21 -4.94 -2.29 -1.65
CA LEU A 21 -3.55 -1.93 -1.47
C LEU A 21 -3.11 -2.29 -0.05
N PHE A 22 -1.96 -2.95 0.08
CA PHE A 22 -1.34 -3.19 1.37
C PHE A 22 -0.42 -2.03 1.71
N ALA A 23 -0.62 -1.41 2.86
CA ALA A 23 0.08 -0.19 3.25
C ALA A 23 0.50 -0.21 4.71
N ASP A 24 1.51 0.59 5.02
CA ASP A 24 1.90 0.92 6.38
C ASP A 24 1.11 2.13 6.91
N THR A 25 1.35 2.48 8.17
CA THR A 25 0.66 3.59 8.86
C THR A 25 0.98 4.98 8.31
N LEU A 26 2.08 5.12 7.55
CA LEU A 26 2.52 6.41 7.01
C LEU A 26 1.99 6.66 5.59
N TYR A 27 1.43 5.64 4.94
CA TYR A 27 1.00 5.73 3.55
C TYR A 27 0.06 6.90 3.30
N LEU A 28 -1.05 6.99 4.02
CA LEU A 28 -2.07 8.04 3.82
C LEU A 28 -1.48 9.44 3.97
N GLN A 29 -0.62 9.63 4.98
CA GLN A 29 0.07 10.90 5.21
C GLN A 29 1.06 11.20 4.07
N THR A 30 1.80 10.18 3.61
CA THR A 30 2.81 10.35 2.55
C THR A 30 2.18 10.78 1.24
N VAL A 31 1.06 10.16 0.84
CA VAL A 31 0.35 10.52 -0.40
C VAL A 31 -0.61 11.70 -0.25
N GLY A 32 -0.84 12.16 0.97
CA GLY A 32 -1.69 13.34 1.25
C GLY A 32 -3.19 13.05 1.23
N LEU A 33 -3.60 11.78 1.42
CA LEU A 33 -5.01 11.42 1.58
C LEU A 33 -5.48 11.69 3.01
N GLN A 34 -6.63 12.35 3.12
CA GLN A 34 -7.21 12.68 4.41
C GLN A 34 -7.91 11.46 5.03
N VAL A 35 -7.61 11.19 6.30
CA VAL A 35 -8.39 10.26 7.11
C VAL A 35 -9.63 11.00 7.62
N LEU A 36 -10.81 10.45 7.33
CA LEU A 36 -12.12 11.01 7.68
C LEU A 36 -12.64 10.44 9.01
N LYS A 37 -12.32 9.17 9.30
CA LYS A 37 -12.63 8.48 10.55
C LYS A 37 -11.51 7.51 10.92
N GLY A 38 -11.28 7.31 12.21
CA GLY A 38 -10.26 6.37 12.72
C GLY A 38 -8.87 7.00 12.88
N ASP A 39 -7.93 6.20 13.35
CA ASP A 39 -6.52 6.57 13.52
C ASP A 39 -5.67 5.80 12.51
N PRO A 40 -4.89 6.47 11.63
CA PRO A 40 -4.02 5.78 10.67
C PRO A 40 -3.04 4.79 11.32
N HIS A 41 -2.66 5.01 12.60
CA HIS A 41 -1.80 4.09 13.33
C HIS A 41 -2.42 2.70 13.54
N ASP A 42 -3.75 2.59 13.51
CA ASP A 42 -4.44 1.29 13.59
C ASP A 42 -4.08 0.37 12.42
N LEU A 43 -3.57 0.92 11.31
CA LEU A 43 -3.15 0.13 10.14
C LEU A 43 -1.89 -0.71 10.41
N ILE A 44 -1.18 -0.50 11.54
CA ILE A 44 -0.05 -1.34 11.93
C ILE A 44 -0.48 -2.79 12.22
N ASN A 45 -1.73 -2.99 12.62
CA ASN A 45 -2.22 -4.31 12.99
C ASN A 45 -2.73 -5.08 11.77
N GLY A 46 -2.22 -6.28 11.55
CA GLY A 46 -2.55 -7.14 10.41
C GLY A 46 -4.04 -7.48 10.24
N ASN A 47 -4.84 -7.33 11.30
CA ASN A 47 -6.28 -7.60 11.25
C ASN A 47 -7.13 -6.33 11.05
N ASN A 48 -6.52 -5.24 10.60
CA ASN A 48 -7.21 -3.96 10.41
C ASN A 48 -7.30 -3.58 8.93
N ALA A 49 -8.40 -2.91 8.57
CA ALA A 49 -8.67 -2.38 7.26
C ALA A 49 -9.13 -0.93 7.32
N PHE A 50 -8.82 -0.17 6.28
CA PHE A 50 -9.38 1.16 6.02
C PHE A 50 -10.11 1.12 4.67
N LEU A 51 -11.24 1.84 4.59
CA LEU A 51 -12.04 1.93 3.38
C LEU A 51 -12.02 3.34 2.83
N SER A 52 -12.08 3.49 1.52
CA SER A 52 -12.41 4.78 0.94
C SER A 52 -13.83 5.17 1.31
N GLN A 53 -14.13 6.47 1.30
CA GLN A 53 -15.44 6.99 1.67
C GLN A 53 -16.56 6.36 0.83
N SER A 54 -16.38 6.31 -0.48
CA SER A 54 -17.37 5.72 -1.39
C SER A 54 -17.55 4.22 -1.15
N LYS A 55 -16.45 3.47 -0.92
CA LYS A 55 -16.56 2.02 -0.64
C LYS A 55 -17.20 1.77 0.71
N ALA A 56 -16.93 2.56 1.73
CA ALA A 56 -17.59 2.44 3.03
C ALA A 56 -19.11 2.67 2.91
N HIS A 57 -19.53 3.68 2.15
CA HIS A 57 -20.95 3.94 1.91
C HIS A 57 -21.63 2.84 1.06
N GLU A 58 -20.94 2.33 0.03
CA GLU A 58 -21.42 1.21 -0.80
C GLU A 58 -21.71 -0.05 0.04
N LEU A 59 -20.81 -0.36 1.00
CA LEU A 59 -20.91 -1.59 1.78
C LEU A 59 -21.88 -1.49 2.96
N PHE A 60 -21.96 -0.33 3.59
CA PHE A 60 -22.66 -0.17 4.87
C PHE A 60 -23.72 0.94 4.85
N GLY A 61 -23.92 1.66 3.72
CA GLY A 61 -24.86 2.77 3.62
C GLY A 61 -24.53 3.87 4.62
N ASP A 62 -25.52 4.28 5.38
CA ASP A 62 -25.40 5.31 6.43
C ASP A 62 -24.94 4.76 7.79
N GLU A 63 -24.77 3.43 7.90
CA GLU A 63 -24.24 2.83 9.13
C GLU A 63 -22.77 3.17 9.34
N ASP A 64 -22.36 3.26 10.61
CA ASP A 64 -20.94 3.43 10.92
C ASP A 64 -20.14 2.19 10.50
N PRO A 65 -19.18 2.32 9.58
CA PRO A 65 -18.36 1.21 9.15
C PRO A 65 -17.34 0.74 10.19
N ILE A 66 -17.02 1.58 11.19
CA ILE A 66 -16.00 1.24 12.20
C ILE A 66 -16.44 0.03 13.03
N GLY A 67 -15.55 -0.95 13.15
CA GLY A 67 -15.82 -2.20 13.86
C GLY A 67 -16.53 -3.28 13.03
N LYS A 68 -16.96 -2.98 11.80
CA LYS A 68 -17.50 -3.99 10.88
C LYS A 68 -16.38 -4.92 10.40
N GLU A 69 -16.75 -6.17 10.11
CA GLU A 69 -15.79 -7.17 9.64
C GLU A 69 -15.88 -7.42 8.14
N ILE A 70 -14.74 -7.61 7.53
CA ILE A 70 -14.57 -8.03 6.14
C ILE A 70 -13.76 -9.33 6.15
N SER A 71 -14.26 -10.37 5.49
CA SER A 71 -13.52 -11.62 5.35
C SER A 71 -12.63 -11.56 4.11
N VAL A 72 -11.36 -11.90 4.29
CA VAL A 72 -10.33 -11.95 3.25
C VAL A 72 -10.14 -13.40 2.83
N GLU A 73 -10.37 -13.73 1.57
CA GLU A 73 -10.27 -15.07 0.97
C GLU A 73 -11.10 -16.15 1.70
N LYS A 74 -11.97 -15.78 2.62
CA LYS A 74 -12.64 -16.67 3.59
C LYS A 74 -11.67 -17.40 4.53
N GLU A 75 -10.43 -16.93 4.63
CA GLU A 75 -9.39 -17.51 5.47
C GLU A 75 -9.25 -16.75 6.79
N PHE A 76 -9.37 -15.42 6.78
CA PHE A 76 -9.30 -14.60 7.98
C PHE A 76 -10.19 -13.34 7.85
N ASN A 77 -10.47 -12.71 8.98
CA ASN A 77 -11.25 -11.48 9.02
C ASN A 77 -10.37 -10.28 9.36
N VAL A 78 -10.70 -9.15 8.76
CA VAL A 78 -10.15 -7.84 9.12
C VAL A 78 -11.28 -6.96 9.64
N THR A 79 -10.96 -6.10 10.59
CA THR A 79 -11.90 -5.13 11.17
C THR A 79 -11.70 -3.77 10.53
N VAL A 80 -12.75 -3.13 10.09
CA VAL A 80 -12.71 -1.74 9.60
C VAL A 80 -12.37 -0.81 10.77
N ARG A 81 -11.24 -0.10 10.68
CA ARG A 81 -10.74 0.83 11.70
C ARG A 81 -10.70 2.27 11.21
N GLY A 82 -10.86 2.49 9.92
CA GLY A 82 -10.85 3.85 9.40
C GLY A 82 -11.54 4.00 8.06
N VAL A 83 -11.85 5.26 7.77
CA VAL A 83 -12.34 5.71 6.47
C VAL A 83 -11.46 6.85 6.01
N TYR A 84 -11.04 6.81 4.77
CA TYR A 84 -10.22 7.83 4.14
C TYR A 84 -10.92 8.41 2.90
N GLN A 85 -10.46 9.59 2.49
CA GLN A 85 -10.94 10.28 1.29
C GLN A 85 -10.73 9.42 0.05
N ASP A 86 -11.69 9.43 -0.88
CA ASP A 86 -11.56 8.72 -2.14
C ASP A 86 -10.30 9.13 -2.90
N VAL A 87 -9.66 8.13 -3.51
CA VAL A 87 -8.45 8.32 -4.29
C VAL A 87 -8.79 9.00 -5.61
N PRO A 88 -8.04 10.01 -6.07
CA PRO A 88 -8.25 10.60 -7.38
C PRO A 88 -8.17 9.58 -8.52
N GLY A 89 -9.05 9.70 -9.51
CA GLY A 89 -9.13 8.74 -10.61
C GLY A 89 -7.89 8.65 -11.51
N ASN A 90 -6.96 9.61 -11.39
CA ASN A 90 -5.70 9.66 -12.12
C ASN A 90 -4.49 9.19 -11.30
N THR A 91 -4.70 8.29 -10.34
CA THR A 91 -3.62 7.72 -9.53
C THR A 91 -2.97 6.52 -10.20
N ILE A 92 -1.67 6.33 -9.94
CA ILE A 92 -0.94 5.11 -10.31
C ILE A 92 -1.15 3.96 -9.31
N LEU A 93 -1.72 4.26 -8.14
CA LEU A 93 -2.03 3.30 -7.09
C LEU A 93 -3.53 3.35 -6.79
N PRO A 94 -4.38 2.87 -7.72
CA PRO A 94 -5.82 2.85 -7.48
C PRO A 94 -6.15 1.88 -6.35
N HIS A 95 -6.91 2.33 -5.37
CA HIS A 95 -7.38 1.50 -4.27
C HIS A 95 -8.62 2.09 -3.62
N ASN A 96 -9.48 1.22 -3.11
CA ASN A 96 -10.64 1.59 -2.31
C ASN A 96 -10.70 0.82 -0.97
N VAL A 97 -9.76 -0.13 -0.79
CA VAL A 97 -9.53 -0.84 0.46
C VAL A 97 -8.04 -0.83 0.76
N LEU A 98 -7.67 -0.37 1.95
CA LEU A 98 -6.32 -0.53 2.49
C LEU A 98 -6.33 -1.65 3.52
N LEU A 99 -5.42 -2.60 3.35
CA LEU A 99 -5.08 -3.59 4.36
C LEU A 99 -3.70 -3.31 4.93
N SER A 100 -3.47 -3.75 6.16
CA SER A 100 -2.15 -3.67 6.77
C SER A 100 -1.10 -4.43 5.96
N LEU A 101 0.08 -3.84 5.80
CA LEU A 101 1.23 -4.53 5.23
C LEU A 101 1.61 -5.78 6.03
N GLU A 102 1.38 -5.79 7.35
CA GLU A 102 1.59 -6.96 8.21
C GLU A 102 0.70 -8.14 7.80
N ALA A 103 -0.55 -7.90 7.37
CA ALA A 103 -1.43 -8.96 6.85
C ALA A 103 -0.85 -9.64 5.62
N PHE A 104 -0.24 -8.87 4.73
CA PHE A 104 0.46 -9.38 3.56
C PHE A 104 1.69 -10.21 3.96
N GLU A 105 2.52 -9.68 4.87
CA GLU A 105 3.72 -10.35 5.36
C GLU A 105 3.40 -11.65 6.10
N TRP A 106 2.29 -11.68 6.83
CA TRP A 106 1.83 -12.89 7.51
C TRP A 106 1.46 -14.01 6.52
N ARG A 107 0.83 -13.66 5.40
CA ARG A 107 0.37 -14.63 4.38
C ARG A 107 1.50 -15.13 3.48
N TYR A 108 2.42 -14.27 3.10
CA TYR A 108 3.47 -14.53 2.09
C TYR A 108 4.87 -14.61 2.69
N GLY A 109 5.00 -14.36 3.97
CA GLY A 109 6.28 -14.21 4.65
C GLY A 109 6.86 -12.82 4.46
N ARG A 110 7.70 -12.40 5.40
CA ARG A 110 8.50 -11.19 5.22
C ARG A 110 9.44 -11.40 4.06
N GLY A 111 9.27 -10.60 3.03
CA GLY A 111 10.19 -10.59 1.90
C GLY A 111 11.61 -10.37 2.38
N THR A 112 12.54 -11.20 1.92
CA THR A 112 13.94 -10.85 2.08
C THR A 112 14.28 -9.81 1.01
N TRP A 113 15.16 -8.87 1.31
CA TRP A 113 15.67 -7.87 0.37
C TRP A 113 16.11 -8.43 -0.99
N LYS A 114 16.34 -9.73 -1.06
CA LYS A 114 16.84 -10.44 -2.24
C LYS A 114 15.78 -11.04 -3.16
N GLN A 115 14.50 -11.08 -2.75
CA GLN A 115 13.54 -11.97 -3.43
C GLN A 115 12.26 -11.31 -3.94
N ASN A 116 11.89 -10.11 -3.50
CA ASN A 116 10.58 -9.55 -3.81
C ASN A 116 10.64 -8.09 -4.27
N ASN A 117 10.49 -7.86 -5.55
CA ASN A 117 10.31 -6.52 -6.16
C ASN A 117 8.82 -6.09 -6.13
N ILE A 118 8.10 -6.45 -5.06
CA ILE A 118 6.64 -6.24 -4.94
C ILE A 118 6.26 -5.04 -4.08
N TYR A 119 7.24 -4.37 -3.48
CA TYR A 119 6.98 -3.21 -2.63
C TYR A 119 7.22 -1.91 -3.39
N TYR A 120 6.25 -0.98 -3.28
CA TYR A 120 6.49 0.43 -3.56
C TYR A 120 6.98 1.11 -2.29
N ILE A 121 8.07 1.84 -2.38
CA ILE A 121 8.57 2.69 -1.31
C ILE A 121 8.32 4.13 -1.74
N LEU A 122 7.44 4.82 -1.02
CA LEU A 122 7.07 6.21 -1.30
C LEU A 122 7.77 7.14 -0.32
N PHE A 123 8.31 8.22 -0.84
CA PHE A 123 8.95 9.26 -0.06
C PHE A 123 8.27 10.60 -0.31
N ARG A 124 8.05 11.37 0.75
CA ARG A 124 7.66 12.76 0.64
C ARG A 124 8.86 13.64 0.96
N LEU A 125 9.43 14.24 -0.05
CA LEU A 125 10.57 15.16 0.11
C LEU A 125 10.08 16.56 0.48
N LYS A 126 10.87 17.31 1.26
CA LYS A 126 10.60 18.71 1.58
C LYS A 126 10.84 19.62 0.38
N HIS A 127 11.90 19.33 -0.37
CA HIS A 127 12.32 20.08 -1.54
C HIS A 127 12.62 19.15 -2.71
N ALA A 128 12.30 19.57 -3.93
CA ALA A 128 12.53 18.75 -5.12
C ALA A 128 14.02 18.49 -5.38
N GLU A 129 14.88 19.43 -5.02
CA GLU A 129 16.35 19.31 -5.13
C GLU A 129 16.96 18.20 -4.25
N ASP A 130 16.24 17.74 -3.21
CA ASP A 130 16.71 16.67 -2.32
C ASP A 130 16.76 15.30 -3.03
N VAL A 131 16.19 15.17 -4.23
CA VAL A 131 16.17 13.90 -5.02
C VAL A 131 17.58 13.39 -5.26
N SER A 132 18.54 14.27 -5.59
CA SER A 132 19.93 13.85 -5.86
C SER A 132 20.62 13.28 -4.62
N ILE A 133 20.39 13.89 -3.47
CA ILE A 133 20.92 13.42 -2.18
C ILE A 133 20.26 12.09 -1.80
N MET A 134 18.97 11.97 -2.02
CA MET A 134 18.21 10.75 -1.77
C MET A 134 18.70 9.59 -2.64
N ASN A 135 18.91 9.80 -3.94
CA ASN A 135 19.44 8.79 -4.85
C ASN A 135 20.83 8.27 -4.40
N GLN A 136 21.73 9.18 -4.02
CA GLN A 136 23.04 8.79 -3.49
C GLN A 136 22.93 7.99 -2.19
N GLY A 137 21.99 8.36 -1.31
CA GLY A 137 21.75 7.66 -0.05
C GLY A 137 21.19 6.26 -0.26
N ILE A 138 20.22 6.11 -1.16
CA ILE A 138 19.61 4.82 -1.50
C ILE A 138 20.64 3.89 -2.14
N GLN A 139 21.42 4.38 -3.11
CA GLN A 139 22.45 3.57 -3.76
C GLN A 139 23.47 3.03 -2.74
N LYS A 140 23.95 3.87 -1.83
CA LYS A 140 24.86 3.44 -0.75
C LYS A 140 24.23 2.43 0.19
N ALA A 141 22.98 2.64 0.58
CA ALA A 141 22.26 1.71 1.46
C ALA A 141 22.07 0.35 0.79
N VAL A 142 21.69 0.35 -0.49
CA VAL A 142 21.52 -0.89 -1.26
C VAL A 142 22.85 -1.65 -1.39
N GLU A 143 23.94 -0.99 -1.75
CA GLU A 143 25.29 -1.58 -1.84
C GLU A 143 25.75 -2.20 -0.52
N GLN A 144 25.36 -1.61 0.61
CA GLN A 144 25.71 -2.11 1.93
C GLN A 144 24.96 -3.39 2.32
N PHE A 145 23.70 -3.53 1.89
CA PHE A 145 22.80 -4.60 2.36
C PHE A 145 22.43 -5.64 1.30
N MET A 146 22.68 -5.35 0.03
CA MET A 146 22.36 -6.22 -1.08
C MET A 146 23.60 -6.51 -1.94
N ASP A 147 23.68 -7.74 -2.43
CA ASP A 147 24.52 -8.01 -3.60
C ASP A 147 23.74 -7.53 -4.84
N THR A 148 24.15 -6.40 -5.39
CA THR A 148 23.50 -5.79 -6.55
C THR A 148 23.94 -6.40 -7.86
N ARG A 149 24.85 -7.38 -7.86
CA ARG A 149 25.30 -8.06 -9.07
C ARG A 149 24.24 -9.01 -9.59
N LEU A 150 23.87 -8.84 -10.85
CA LEU A 150 22.98 -9.75 -11.59
C LEU A 150 23.75 -10.78 -12.42
N GLY A 151 25.07 -10.61 -12.54
CA GLY A 151 25.99 -11.44 -13.30
C GLY A 151 27.40 -10.86 -13.25
N ASP A 152 28.27 -11.24 -14.18
CA ASP A 152 29.66 -10.79 -14.21
C ASP A 152 29.80 -9.30 -14.58
N THR A 153 28.80 -8.72 -15.27
CA THR A 153 28.85 -7.35 -15.82
C THR A 153 27.59 -6.52 -15.56
N GLU A 154 26.54 -7.09 -14.99
CA GLU A 154 25.27 -6.44 -14.76
C GLU A 154 25.07 -6.12 -13.28
N TYR A 155 24.53 -4.90 -13.00
CA TYR A 155 24.26 -4.41 -11.65
C TYR A 155 22.84 -3.87 -11.57
N LEU A 156 22.22 -4.04 -10.40
CA LEU A 156 20.96 -3.35 -10.07
C LEU A 156 21.29 -1.89 -9.71
N GLU A 157 20.62 -0.97 -10.36
CA GLU A 157 20.65 0.44 -10.03
C GLU A 157 19.30 0.86 -9.45
N PHE A 158 19.34 1.64 -8.39
CA PHE A 158 18.13 2.13 -7.72
C PHE A 158 18.09 3.64 -7.80
N SER A 159 16.94 4.17 -8.21
CA SER A 159 16.72 5.62 -8.28
C SER A 159 15.33 5.99 -7.78
N VAL A 160 15.20 7.21 -7.27
CA VAL A 160 13.90 7.82 -6.95
C VAL A 160 13.36 8.47 -8.22
N MET A 161 12.12 8.18 -8.52
CA MET A 161 11.38 8.81 -9.61
C MET A 161 10.25 9.65 -9.05
N ALA A 162 10.01 10.82 -9.61
CA ALA A 162 8.85 11.62 -9.23
C ALA A 162 7.55 10.89 -9.61
N LEU A 163 6.55 10.92 -8.73
CA LEU A 163 5.30 10.17 -8.90
C LEU A 163 4.58 10.46 -10.25
N PRO A 164 4.53 11.73 -10.75
CA PRO A 164 3.98 12.00 -12.08
C PRO A 164 4.74 11.36 -13.23
N ASP A 165 6.06 11.18 -13.08
CA ASP A 165 6.92 10.64 -14.16
C ASP A 165 6.79 9.11 -14.27
N VAL A 166 6.34 8.44 -13.21
CA VAL A 166 6.07 7.00 -13.25
C VAL A 166 5.01 6.67 -14.30
N TYR A 167 4.03 7.54 -14.51
CA TYR A 167 2.99 7.37 -15.53
C TYR A 167 3.54 7.41 -16.97
N LEU A 168 4.66 8.07 -17.18
CA LEU A 168 5.26 8.29 -18.51
C LEU A 168 6.34 7.26 -18.85
N SER A 169 6.69 6.40 -17.88
CA SER A 169 7.76 5.39 -18.03
C SER A 169 7.27 4.00 -18.45
N TYR A 170 5.96 3.82 -18.68
CA TYR A 170 5.34 2.57 -19.16
C TYR A 170 4.86 2.69 -20.61
#